data_6defba6feddfd0c5cb8f165bcf90f626
#
_entry.id   6defba6feddfd0c5cb8f165bcf90f626
#
_cell.length_a   1.000
_cell.length_b   1.000
_cell.length_c   1.000
_cell.angle_alpha   90.00
_cell.angle_beta   90.00
_cell.angle_gamma   90.00
#
_symmetry.space_group_name_H-M   'P 1'
#
loop_
_entity.id
_entity.type
_entity.pdbx_description
1 polymer ?
#
loop_
_entity_poly.entity_id
_entity_poly.type
_entity_poly.pdbx_seq_one_letter_code
_entity_poly.pdbx_strand_id
1 'polypeptide(L)'
;MNNNLISFNPCQDVFLYFDDSSLKNCVDIDIKEGVDTVVFDGGNSQISINLRNVNKQFPDVKTIVINEDVIEINISNFMFPNVRKVTSNSEYFHNGRYLVKNACFSNVLKNVFCIKPGEAAGEVITTADVIEDYAFEGCMETDGFFDGTTRYEFKEKAFAGSAFLNLPPHNGLISKKGMIFAVDDEATEITIRRYPGTYSMPEDLDLKHVKKMILRHLKHANSITVFPETVVIADESAETKTRRNYLNILNSKRIKNFEVRPNSQSFTVIDGILYSKNGEHLFKCPRGKTGHVSIPEGTKTIDAEAFRECMISSVSLPDSLTGIKDNAFSGSMIQEIDFGHGITSLGGYESYVFSCCNNLTHIEIPSSIQTVGTGAFFGCKNLASVKIHEGVQWIKDSAFNECGSLKSVELPSSLKYIGNDSFLSTETLKVNSVFGGLLYAFTGLYTASYDVKKLIIKDKTYYLPLVFNPKQLYILNVCCKLSEFPDRKFYKDASCAELKQNTALYLYENHIDDSDEIKKYLKRSSKQIAYRLLDSDMDDRLVKFIQLGLLSKASLNELLLSSREKDNVSISSYILEELDKFNKSTFRL
;
A
#
# COMPACT_ATOMS: atom_id res chain seq x y z
N MET A 1 -16.18 -34.86 32.35
CA MET A 1 -17.12 -33.79 32.78
C MET A 1 -16.31 -32.78 33.55
N ASN A 2 -16.15 -31.55 33.03
CA ASN A 2 -15.44 -30.48 33.75
C ASN A 2 -16.36 -30.00 34.91
N ASN A 3 -15.94 -30.20 36.13
CA ASN A 3 -16.72 -29.93 37.34
C ASN A 3 -16.95 -28.45 37.68
N ASN A 4 -16.69 -27.51 36.79
CA ASN A 4 -16.75 -26.07 37.05
C ASN A 4 -17.72 -25.31 36.14
N LEU A 5 -18.57 -26.00 35.34
CA LEU A 5 -19.53 -25.33 34.47
C LEU A 5 -20.76 -24.88 35.28
N ILE A 6 -21.20 -23.65 35.05
CA ILE A 6 -22.41 -23.08 35.66
C ILE A 6 -23.57 -23.31 34.68
N SER A 7 -24.64 -23.94 35.16
CA SER A 7 -25.83 -24.23 34.33
C SER A 7 -26.86 -23.10 34.46
N PHE A 8 -27.41 -22.71 33.31
CA PHE A 8 -28.57 -21.82 33.20
C PHE A 8 -29.66 -22.52 32.40
N ASN A 9 -30.89 -22.44 32.84
CA ASN A 9 -32.03 -23.09 32.23
C ASN A 9 -33.05 -22.05 31.75
N PRO A 10 -32.99 -21.61 30.47
CA PRO A 10 -33.92 -20.62 29.94
C PRO A 10 -35.33 -21.19 29.73
N CYS A 11 -35.46 -22.52 29.60
CA CYS A 11 -36.74 -23.22 29.57
C CYS A 11 -36.56 -24.62 30.19
N GLN A 12 -37.66 -25.25 30.69
CA GLN A 12 -37.58 -26.45 31.55
C GLN A 12 -36.83 -27.64 30.95
N ASP A 13 -36.56 -27.66 29.62
CA ASP A 13 -36.04 -28.78 28.86
C ASP A 13 -34.71 -28.51 28.15
N VAL A 14 -34.12 -27.30 28.30
CA VAL A 14 -32.84 -26.89 27.69
C VAL A 14 -31.90 -26.35 28.78
N PHE A 15 -30.69 -26.89 28.87
CA PHE A 15 -29.68 -26.51 29.85
C PHE A 15 -28.46 -25.95 29.13
N LEU A 16 -28.10 -24.69 29.38
CA LEU A 16 -26.90 -24.04 28.86
C LEU A 16 -25.82 -24.04 29.95
N TYR A 17 -24.59 -24.39 29.59
CA TYR A 17 -23.45 -24.45 30.50
C TYR A 17 -22.40 -23.42 30.10
N PHE A 18 -21.95 -22.63 31.07
CA PHE A 18 -21.04 -21.53 30.88
C PHE A 18 -19.67 -21.82 31.47
N ASP A 19 -18.63 -21.25 30.91
CA ASP A 19 -17.23 -21.46 31.31
C ASP A 19 -16.84 -20.72 32.58
N ASP A 20 -17.58 -19.67 32.95
CA ASP A 20 -17.33 -18.90 34.16
C ASP A 20 -18.63 -18.37 34.82
N SER A 21 -18.50 -17.75 36.00
CA SER A 21 -19.60 -17.15 36.76
C SER A 21 -20.18 -15.88 36.15
N SER A 22 -19.57 -15.33 35.11
CA SER A 22 -20.09 -14.16 34.40
C SER A 22 -21.26 -14.50 33.47
N LEU A 23 -21.47 -15.79 33.18
CA LEU A 23 -22.50 -16.32 32.25
C LEU A 23 -22.42 -15.68 30.85
N LYS A 24 -21.22 -15.30 30.38
CA LYS A 24 -21.06 -14.62 29.09
C LYS A 24 -20.80 -15.55 27.91
N ASN A 25 -20.19 -16.71 28.17
CA ASN A 25 -19.79 -17.64 27.12
C ASN A 25 -20.33 -19.03 27.40
N CYS A 26 -21.36 -19.44 26.65
CA CYS A 26 -21.94 -20.76 26.73
C CYS A 26 -21.09 -21.75 25.92
N VAL A 27 -20.59 -22.80 26.57
CA VAL A 27 -19.61 -23.75 26.01
C VAL A 27 -20.13 -25.19 25.94
N ASP A 28 -21.29 -25.50 26.52
CA ASP A 28 -21.96 -26.80 26.40
C ASP A 28 -23.48 -26.64 26.53
N ILE A 29 -24.24 -27.63 26.06
CA ILE A 29 -25.70 -27.64 26.04
C ILE A 29 -26.21 -29.06 26.25
N ASP A 30 -27.32 -29.20 27.02
CA ASP A 30 -28.13 -30.41 27.06
C ASP A 30 -29.59 -30.09 26.76
N ILE A 31 -30.22 -30.92 25.96
CA ILE A 31 -31.62 -30.79 25.53
C ILE A 31 -32.29 -32.13 25.79
N LYS A 32 -33.47 -32.12 26.39
CA LYS A 32 -34.25 -33.35 26.60
C LYS A 32 -34.78 -33.89 25.26
N GLU A 33 -34.95 -35.19 25.17
CA GLU A 33 -35.54 -35.89 24.01
C GLU A 33 -36.95 -35.37 23.70
N GLY A 34 -37.25 -35.19 22.42
CA GLY A 34 -38.55 -34.71 21.96
C GLY A 34 -38.75 -33.20 21.94
N VAL A 35 -37.77 -32.42 22.35
CA VAL A 35 -37.81 -30.95 22.27
C VAL A 35 -37.60 -30.49 20.83
N ASP A 36 -38.60 -29.82 20.24
CA ASP A 36 -38.58 -29.35 18.86
C ASP A 36 -38.10 -27.88 18.72
N THR A 37 -38.02 -27.15 19.82
CA THR A 37 -37.65 -25.75 19.83
C THR A 37 -36.57 -25.48 20.91
N VAL A 38 -35.41 -24.98 20.51
CA VAL A 38 -34.37 -24.52 21.42
C VAL A 38 -34.42 -23.00 21.52
N VAL A 39 -34.32 -22.49 22.75
CA VAL A 39 -34.26 -21.05 23.03
C VAL A 39 -32.88 -20.72 23.57
N PHE A 40 -32.18 -19.84 22.88
CA PHE A 40 -30.96 -19.22 23.39
C PHE A 40 -31.33 -17.90 24.07
N ASP A 41 -31.07 -17.82 25.37
CA ASP A 41 -31.47 -16.70 26.23
C ASP A 41 -30.37 -16.45 27.28
N GLY A 42 -29.96 -15.21 27.46
CA GLY A 42 -28.95 -14.78 28.44
C GLY A 42 -29.55 -14.31 29.77
N GLY A 43 -30.88 -14.25 29.91
CA GLY A 43 -31.55 -13.84 31.17
C GLY A 43 -31.15 -12.45 31.66
N ASN A 44 -31.09 -11.46 30.81
CA ASN A 44 -30.66 -10.08 31.02
C ASN A 44 -29.13 -9.85 30.97
N SER A 45 -28.31 -10.83 30.57
CA SER A 45 -26.88 -10.67 30.34
C SER A 45 -26.53 -10.99 28.88
N GLN A 46 -25.72 -10.16 28.26
CA GLN A 46 -25.24 -10.46 26.89
C GLN A 46 -24.40 -11.74 26.90
N ILE A 47 -24.79 -12.70 26.05
CA ILE A 47 -24.14 -14.02 25.94
C ILE A 47 -23.68 -14.34 24.53
N SER A 48 -22.61 -15.14 24.45
CA SER A 48 -22.11 -15.79 23.26
C SER A 48 -22.31 -17.31 23.36
N ILE A 49 -22.85 -17.93 22.33
CA ILE A 49 -23.09 -19.38 22.23
C ILE A 49 -21.94 -20.00 21.43
N ASN A 50 -21.06 -20.72 22.09
CA ASN A 50 -19.83 -21.29 21.52
C ASN A 50 -19.82 -22.82 21.60
N LEU A 51 -20.67 -23.48 20.80
CA LEU A 51 -20.93 -24.91 20.85
C LEU A 51 -20.36 -25.68 19.65
N ARG A 52 -19.57 -25.06 18.79
CA ARG A 52 -19.09 -25.68 17.55
C ARG A 52 -18.30 -26.97 17.77
N ASN A 53 -17.51 -27.01 18.83
CA ASN A 53 -16.66 -28.16 19.19
C ASN A 53 -17.38 -29.19 20.09
N VAL A 54 -18.65 -28.97 20.41
CA VAL A 54 -19.44 -29.87 21.23
C VAL A 54 -19.97 -30.99 20.35
N ASN A 55 -19.55 -32.22 20.64
CA ASN A 55 -19.95 -33.39 19.88
C ASN A 55 -21.30 -33.97 20.41
N LYS A 56 -22.36 -33.16 20.29
CA LYS A 56 -23.74 -33.55 20.64
C LYS A 56 -24.65 -33.25 19.46
N GLN A 57 -25.71 -34.07 19.30
CA GLN A 57 -26.71 -33.91 18.25
C GLN A 57 -28.13 -33.95 18.83
N PHE A 58 -28.96 -33.03 18.39
CA PHE A 58 -30.35 -32.88 18.81
C PHE A 58 -31.27 -32.90 17.58
N PRO A 59 -31.55 -34.10 17.04
CA PRO A 59 -32.28 -34.24 15.77
C PRO A 59 -33.78 -33.87 15.86
N ASP A 60 -34.34 -33.78 17.06
CA ASP A 60 -35.74 -33.40 17.24
C ASP A 60 -35.97 -31.90 17.09
N VAL A 61 -34.91 -31.10 17.28
CA VAL A 61 -34.97 -29.63 17.19
C VAL A 61 -35.22 -29.18 15.76
N LYS A 62 -36.32 -28.44 15.54
CA LYS A 62 -36.76 -27.88 14.25
C LYS A 62 -36.69 -26.34 14.23
N THR A 63 -36.72 -25.71 15.40
CA THR A 63 -36.74 -24.26 15.53
C THR A 63 -35.67 -23.80 16.51
N ILE A 64 -34.93 -22.74 16.14
CA ILE A 64 -34.07 -22.00 17.02
C ILE A 64 -34.71 -20.64 17.31
N VAL A 65 -34.83 -20.28 18.58
CA VAL A 65 -35.27 -18.95 19.05
C VAL A 65 -34.09 -18.26 19.69
N ILE A 66 -33.81 -17.02 19.29
CA ILE A 66 -32.70 -16.22 19.75
C ILE A 66 -33.27 -14.99 20.46
N ASN A 67 -33.03 -14.86 21.76
CA ASN A 67 -33.51 -13.73 22.54
C ASN A 67 -32.53 -12.53 22.48
N GLU A 68 -32.99 -11.38 22.98
CA GLU A 68 -32.33 -10.07 22.85
C GLU A 68 -30.87 -10.05 23.36
N ASP A 69 -30.57 -10.87 24.34
CA ASP A 69 -29.26 -10.91 25.02
C ASP A 69 -28.18 -11.69 24.24
N VAL A 70 -28.53 -12.39 23.17
CA VAL A 70 -27.57 -13.22 22.41
C VAL A 70 -26.87 -12.38 21.36
N ILE A 71 -25.56 -12.23 21.48
CA ILE A 71 -24.72 -11.41 20.58
C ILE A 71 -23.89 -12.23 19.57
N GLU A 72 -23.64 -13.51 19.85
CA GLU A 72 -22.87 -14.40 18.98
C GLU A 72 -23.39 -15.83 19.09
N ILE A 73 -23.45 -16.53 17.96
CA ILE A 73 -23.75 -17.96 17.88
C ILE A 73 -22.73 -18.64 16.97
N ASN A 74 -22.06 -19.65 17.50
CA ASN A 74 -21.11 -20.49 16.78
C ASN A 74 -21.43 -21.96 17.10
N ILE A 75 -22.18 -22.61 16.17
CA ILE A 75 -22.68 -23.98 16.31
C ILE A 75 -22.34 -24.79 15.04
N SER A 76 -22.24 -26.13 15.17
CA SER A 76 -22.14 -27.01 14.01
C SER A 76 -23.52 -27.27 13.43
N ASN A 77 -23.63 -27.38 12.08
CA ASN A 77 -24.86 -27.83 11.42
C ASN A 77 -25.31 -29.21 11.89
N PHE A 78 -24.37 -30.10 12.24
CA PHE A 78 -24.67 -31.43 12.73
C PHE A 78 -25.31 -31.46 14.13
N MET A 79 -25.12 -30.42 14.93
CA MET A 79 -25.75 -30.31 16.26
C MET A 79 -27.27 -30.24 16.14
N PHE A 80 -27.76 -29.51 15.14
CA PHE A 80 -29.20 -29.31 14.88
C PHE A 80 -29.55 -29.64 13.44
N PRO A 81 -29.45 -30.91 13.02
CA PRO A 81 -29.52 -31.27 11.60
C PRO A 81 -30.91 -31.05 10.96
N ASN A 82 -31.95 -30.96 11.76
CA ASN A 82 -33.32 -30.83 11.27
C ASN A 82 -33.94 -29.44 11.48
N VAL A 83 -33.15 -28.45 11.85
CA VAL A 83 -33.65 -27.06 11.98
C VAL A 83 -34.15 -26.53 10.65
N ARG A 84 -35.35 -25.94 10.67
CA ARG A 84 -36.03 -25.37 9.50
C ARG A 84 -36.48 -23.91 9.70
N LYS A 85 -36.33 -23.40 10.92
CA LYS A 85 -36.75 -22.04 11.26
C LYS A 85 -35.81 -21.44 12.30
N VAL A 86 -35.43 -20.20 12.07
CA VAL A 86 -34.74 -19.32 13.06
C VAL A 86 -35.64 -18.13 13.32
N THR A 87 -35.95 -17.87 14.59
CA THR A 87 -36.68 -16.69 15.04
C THR A 87 -35.79 -15.88 15.97
N SER A 88 -35.60 -14.62 15.71
CA SER A 88 -34.73 -13.75 16.50
C SER A 88 -35.46 -12.52 17.02
N ASN A 89 -35.28 -12.24 18.30
CA ASN A 89 -35.57 -10.97 18.95
C ASN A 89 -34.29 -10.15 19.13
N SER A 90 -33.12 -10.75 18.91
CA SER A 90 -31.83 -10.07 18.98
C SER A 90 -31.60 -9.20 17.74
N GLU A 91 -31.06 -7.99 17.93
CA GLU A 91 -30.64 -7.10 16.83
C GLU A 91 -29.47 -7.67 15.99
N TYR A 92 -28.77 -8.67 16.54
CA TYR A 92 -27.60 -9.28 15.88
C TYR A 92 -27.94 -10.41 14.92
N PHE A 93 -29.21 -10.85 14.80
CA PHE A 93 -29.58 -11.96 13.95
C PHE A 93 -30.87 -11.71 13.17
N HIS A 94 -30.95 -12.29 11.97
CA HIS A 94 -32.13 -12.25 11.12
C HIS A 94 -33.11 -13.38 11.44
N ASN A 95 -34.41 -13.10 11.25
CA ASN A 95 -35.42 -14.14 11.16
C ASN A 95 -35.34 -14.84 9.80
N GLY A 96 -35.61 -16.16 9.72
CA GLY A 96 -35.68 -16.85 8.44
C GLY A 96 -35.42 -18.35 8.51
N ARG A 97 -35.01 -18.89 7.37
CA ARG A 97 -34.69 -20.31 7.21
C ARG A 97 -33.28 -20.64 7.73
N TYR A 98 -32.39 -19.71 7.66
CA TYR A 98 -30.95 -19.87 7.92
C TYR A 98 -30.51 -19.01 9.11
N LEU A 99 -29.39 -19.40 9.74
CA LEU A 99 -28.78 -18.55 10.76
C LEU A 99 -27.90 -17.49 10.08
N VAL A 100 -28.39 -16.25 10.07
CA VAL A 100 -27.68 -15.10 9.50
C VAL A 100 -27.43 -14.07 10.60
N LYS A 101 -26.16 -13.74 10.80
CA LYS A 101 -25.73 -12.69 11.74
C LYS A 101 -25.72 -11.33 11.05
N ASN A 102 -26.32 -10.34 11.70
CA ASN A 102 -26.28 -8.94 11.31
C ASN A 102 -24.97 -8.30 11.83
N ALA A 103 -24.10 -7.85 10.96
CA ALA A 103 -22.87 -7.17 11.32
C ALA A 103 -22.86 -5.73 10.76
N CYS A 104 -22.08 -4.83 11.36
CA CYS A 104 -22.12 -3.40 11.07
C CYS A 104 -21.97 -3.01 9.58
N PHE A 105 -21.30 -3.84 8.77
CA PHE A 105 -21.00 -3.55 7.36
C PHE A 105 -21.38 -4.68 6.40
N SER A 106 -21.75 -5.85 6.90
CA SER A 106 -22.10 -7.01 6.07
C SER A 106 -22.89 -8.02 6.89
N ASN A 107 -23.83 -8.73 6.26
CA ASN A 107 -24.55 -9.83 6.89
C ASN A 107 -23.82 -11.15 6.64
N VAL A 108 -23.65 -11.95 7.68
CA VAL A 108 -22.85 -13.16 7.68
C VAL A 108 -23.75 -14.38 7.79
N LEU A 109 -23.75 -15.24 6.78
CA LEU A 109 -24.40 -16.55 6.83
C LEU A 109 -23.55 -17.49 7.69
N LYS A 110 -24.11 -17.92 8.82
CA LYS A 110 -23.44 -18.81 9.80
C LYS A 110 -23.77 -20.29 9.55
N ASN A 111 -25.05 -20.62 9.33
CA ASN A 111 -25.52 -21.99 9.21
C ASN A 111 -26.69 -22.12 8.25
N VAL A 112 -26.59 -23.10 7.35
CA VAL A 112 -27.68 -23.53 6.47
C VAL A 112 -28.40 -24.78 7.04
N PHE A 113 -27.77 -25.45 7.98
CA PHE A 113 -28.15 -26.73 8.56
C PHE A 113 -28.10 -27.89 7.54
N CYS A 114 -28.41 -29.13 7.97
CA CYS A 114 -28.28 -30.31 7.13
C CYS A 114 -29.51 -30.51 6.26
N ILE A 115 -29.61 -29.83 5.12
CA ILE A 115 -30.70 -29.99 4.18
C ILE A 115 -30.51 -31.28 3.35
N LYS A 116 -31.49 -32.16 3.36
CA LYS A 116 -31.45 -33.42 2.61
C LYS A 116 -31.76 -33.23 1.12
N PRO A 117 -31.30 -34.14 0.23
CA PRO A 117 -31.62 -34.08 -1.18
C PRO A 117 -33.14 -34.06 -1.42
N GLY A 118 -33.59 -33.13 -2.27
CA GLY A 118 -35.01 -32.96 -2.59
C GLY A 118 -35.83 -32.20 -1.53
N GLU A 119 -35.26 -31.86 -0.38
CA GLU A 119 -35.87 -30.86 0.50
C GLU A 119 -35.64 -29.46 -0.13
N ALA A 120 -36.72 -28.76 -0.42
CA ALA A 120 -36.58 -27.39 -0.95
C ALA A 120 -35.75 -26.56 -0.01
N ALA A 121 -34.75 -25.84 -0.54
CA ALA A 121 -33.94 -24.89 0.21
C ALA A 121 -34.81 -23.77 0.86
N GLY A 122 -36.02 -23.61 0.39
CA GLY A 122 -37.05 -22.72 0.92
C GLY A 122 -36.88 -21.28 0.47
N GLU A 123 -35.67 -20.71 0.60
CA GLU A 123 -35.41 -19.33 0.25
C GLU A 123 -34.02 -19.18 -0.37
N VAL A 124 -33.95 -18.34 -1.41
CA VAL A 124 -32.65 -17.87 -1.95
C VAL A 124 -31.98 -17.01 -0.89
N ILE A 125 -30.71 -17.23 -0.68
CA ILE A 125 -29.92 -16.44 0.27
C ILE A 125 -29.66 -15.05 -0.33
N THR A 126 -30.52 -14.09 0.00
CA THR A 126 -30.40 -12.69 -0.47
C THR A 126 -29.99 -11.73 0.65
N THR A 127 -30.06 -12.18 1.90
CA THR A 127 -29.79 -11.35 3.07
C THR A 127 -28.34 -11.40 3.55
N ALA A 128 -27.52 -12.31 3.03
CA ALA A 128 -26.13 -12.46 3.44
C ALA A 128 -25.18 -11.93 2.36
N ASP A 129 -24.14 -11.24 2.77
CA ASP A 129 -23.03 -10.78 1.94
C ASP A 129 -21.82 -11.73 2.04
N VAL A 130 -21.60 -12.29 3.23
CA VAL A 130 -20.48 -13.19 3.55
C VAL A 130 -21.01 -14.57 3.94
N ILE A 131 -20.39 -15.63 3.45
CA ILE A 131 -20.65 -17.00 3.84
C ILE A 131 -19.48 -17.50 4.70
N GLU A 132 -19.74 -17.81 5.97
CA GLU A 132 -18.76 -18.21 6.96
C GLU A 132 -18.24 -19.63 6.73
N ASP A 133 -17.10 -19.98 7.31
CA ASP A 133 -16.57 -21.34 7.30
C ASP A 133 -17.60 -22.35 7.80
N TYR A 134 -17.75 -23.44 7.04
CA TYR A 134 -18.66 -24.56 7.33
C TYR A 134 -20.16 -24.19 7.34
N ALA A 135 -20.55 -23.03 6.82
CA ALA A 135 -21.95 -22.64 6.76
C ALA A 135 -22.83 -23.68 6.06
N PHE A 136 -22.28 -24.38 5.06
CA PHE A 136 -22.96 -25.46 4.33
C PHE A 136 -22.55 -26.87 4.77
N GLU A 137 -21.82 -27.03 5.88
CA GLU A 137 -21.41 -28.36 6.37
C GLU A 137 -22.60 -29.30 6.54
N GLY A 138 -22.49 -30.50 5.94
CA GLY A 138 -23.58 -31.51 5.96
C GLY A 138 -24.81 -31.20 5.09
N CYS A 139 -24.78 -30.10 4.32
CA CYS A 139 -25.86 -29.81 3.37
C CYS A 139 -25.72 -30.68 2.13
N MET A 140 -26.74 -31.50 1.85
CA MET A 140 -26.77 -32.44 0.74
C MET A 140 -27.61 -31.95 -0.44
N GLU A 141 -28.34 -30.82 -0.31
CA GLU A 141 -29.05 -30.15 -1.40
C GLU A 141 -28.14 -29.07 -2.02
N THR A 142 -28.22 -28.88 -3.32
CA THR A 142 -27.42 -27.90 -4.07
C THR A 142 -28.27 -26.88 -4.84
N ASP A 143 -29.59 -27.05 -4.86
CA ASP A 143 -30.51 -26.17 -5.56
C ASP A 143 -31.27 -25.23 -4.61
N GLY A 144 -31.70 -24.09 -5.14
CA GLY A 144 -32.55 -23.14 -4.43
C GLY A 144 -31.83 -22.08 -3.59
N PHE A 145 -30.52 -22.23 -3.30
CA PHE A 145 -29.78 -21.29 -2.43
C PHE A 145 -29.36 -19.99 -3.11
N PHE A 146 -28.99 -20.07 -4.38
CA PHE A 146 -28.38 -18.93 -5.10
C PHE A 146 -29.22 -18.56 -6.32
N ASP A 147 -29.38 -17.24 -6.54
CA ASP A 147 -30.06 -16.69 -7.71
C ASP A 147 -29.13 -16.57 -8.94
N GLY A 148 -27.83 -16.54 -8.69
CA GLY A 148 -26.81 -16.34 -9.71
C GLY A 148 -26.56 -14.89 -10.08
N THR A 149 -27.14 -13.92 -9.37
CA THR A 149 -26.96 -12.48 -9.58
C THR A 149 -26.28 -11.82 -8.40
N THR A 150 -26.54 -12.28 -7.19
CA THR A 150 -25.94 -11.82 -5.95
C THR A 150 -24.48 -12.26 -5.86
N ARG A 151 -23.61 -11.35 -5.48
CA ARG A 151 -22.21 -11.62 -5.19
C ARG A 151 -22.07 -11.93 -3.71
N TYR A 152 -21.42 -13.05 -3.41
CA TYR A 152 -21.08 -13.44 -2.05
C TYR A 152 -19.56 -13.44 -1.89
N GLU A 153 -19.09 -13.00 -0.75
CA GLU A 153 -17.76 -13.33 -0.23
C GLU A 153 -17.91 -14.61 0.60
N PHE A 154 -17.06 -15.63 0.42
CA PHE A 154 -17.11 -16.80 1.26
C PHE A 154 -15.72 -17.28 1.69
N LYS A 155 -15.68 -17.78 2.92
CA LYS A 155 -14.47 -18.25 3.56
C LYS A 155 -14.05 -19.60 2.97
N GLU A 156 -12.78 -19.95 3.16
CA GLU A 156 -12.15 -21.13 2.56
C GLU A 156 -12.95 -22.43 2.76
N LYS A 157 -13.50 -22.65 3.96
CA LYS A 157 -14.21 -23.86 4.35
C LYS A 157 -15.74 -23.73 4.32
N ALA A 158 -16.27 -22.70 3.71
CA ALA A 158 -17.72 -22.43 3.70
C ALA A 158 -18.56 -23.62 3.27
N PHE A 159 -18.10 -24.38 2.27
CA PHE A 159 -18.77 -25.54 1.68
C PHE A 159 -18.17 -26.89 2.09
N ALA A 160 -17.24 -26.92 3.04
CA ALA A 160 -16.62 -28.16 3.51
C ALA A 160 -17.67 -29.16 3.99
N GLY A 161 -17.55 -30.44 3.56
CA GLY A 161 -18.51 -31.52 3.90
C GLY A 161 -19.90 -31.39 3.29
N SER A 162 -20.08 -30.55 2.26
CA SER A 162 -21.35 -30.40 1.54
C SER A 162 -21.37 -31.08 0.18
N ALA A 163 -22.58 -31.33 -0.37
CA ALA A 163 -22.76 -31.87 -1.70
C ALA A 163 -22.28 -30.94 -2.82
N PHE A 164 -22.06 -29.64 -2.54
CA PHE A 164 -21.55 -28.70 -3.53
C PHE A 164 -20.18 -29.10 -4.05
N LEU A 165 -19.32 -29.68 -3.20
CA LEU A 165 -17.96 -30.11 -3.57
C LEU A 165 -17.96 -31.38 -4.43
N ASN A 166 -19.09 -32.13 -4.46
CA ASN A 166 -19.28 -33.35 -5.25
C ASN A 166 -20.01 -33.09 -6.59
N LEU A 167 -20.25 -31.83 -6.94
CA LEU A 167 -20.83 -31.50 -8.24
C LEU A 167 -19.85 -31.89 -9.37
N PRO A 168 -20.35 -32.36 -10.53
CA PRO A 168 -19.50 -32.71 -11.65
C PRO A 168 -18.70 -31.47 -12.11
N PRO A 169 -17.39 -31.61 -12.32
CA PRO A 169 -16.58 -30.51 -12.78
C PRO A 169 -16.97 -30.10 -14.20
N HIS A 170 -16.91 -28.78 -14.45
CA HIS A 170 -17.17 -28.21 -15.76
C HIS A 170 -16.12 -27.17 -16.11
N ASN A 171 -15.36 -27.40 -17.21
CA ASN A 171 -14.20 -26.59 -17.57
C ASN A 171 -13.16 -26.45 -16.43
N GLY A 172 -12.90 -27.52 -15.72
CA GLY A 172 -11.95 -27.57 -14.62
C GLY A 172 -12.45 -26.95 -13.32
N LEU A 173 -13.73 -26.60 -13.23
CA LEU A 173 -14.31 -25.93 -12.06
C LEU A 173 -15.50 -26.70 -11.50
N ILE A 174 -15.54 -26.87 -10.20
CA ILE A 174 -16.73 -27.27 -9.46
C ILE A 174 -17.52 -26.01 -9.15
N SER A 175 -18.62 -25.80 -9.88
CA SER A 175 -19.32 -24.49 -9.83
C SER A 175 -20.82 -24.64 -10.14
N LYS A 176 -21.64 -23.71 -9.61
CA LYS A 176 -23.06 -23.60 -9.89
C LYS A 176 -23.52 -22.14 -9.81
N LYS A 177 -24.30 -21.68 -10.81
CA LYS A 177 -24.89 -20.32 -10.83
C LYS A 177 -23.88 -19.17 -10.52
N GLY A 178 -22.64 -19.25 -11.03
CA GLY A 178 -21.62 -18.24 -10.80
C GLY A 178 -20.83 -18.40 -9.49
N MET A 179 -21.21 -19.34 -8.64
CA MET A 179 -20.44 -19.72 -7.47
C MET A 179 -19.41 -20.78 -7.87
N ILE A 180 -18.14 -20.52 -7.59
CA ILE A 180 -17.03 -21.46 -7.78
C ILE A 180 -16.67 -22.01 -6.39
N PHE A 181 -16.86 -23.30 -6.19
CA PHE A 181 -16.66 -23.95 -4.89
C PHE A 181 -15.27 -24.55 -4.76
N ALA A 182 -14.76 -25.14 -5.84
CA ALA A 182 -13.45 -25.75 -5.91
C ALA A 182 -12.95 -25.84 -7.36
N VAL A 183 -11.72 -26.27 -7.53
CA VAL A 183 -11.11 -26.66 -8.80
C VAL A 183 -11.05 -28.19 -8.84
N ASP A 184 -11.29 -28.76 -10.00
CA ASP A 184 -11.11 -30.19 -10.25
C ASP A 184 -9.63 -30.56 -10.07
N ASP A 185 -9.33 -31.54 -9.24
CA ASP A 185 -7.97 -31.96 -8.86
C ASP A 185 -7.10 -32.39 -10.06
N GLU A 186 -7.72 -32.84 -11.15
CA GLU A 186 -7.01 -33.22 -12.39
C GLU A 186 -6.88 -32.07 -13.39
N ALA A 187 -7.54 -30.93 -13.16
CA ALA A 187 -7.58 -29.83 -14.10
C ALA A 187 -6.26 -29.05 -14.15
N THR A 188 -5.55 -29.12 -15.27
CA THR A 188 -4.39 -28.26 -15.54
C THR A 188 -4.77 -26.92 -16.19
N GLU A 189 -6.02 -26.81 -16.65
CA GLU A 189 -6.60 -25.62 -17.28
C GLU A 189 -8.03 -25.41 -16.78
N ILE A 190 -8.38 -24.14 -16.49
CA ILE A 190 -9.73 -23.76 -16.10
C ILE A 190 -10.28 -22.67 -17.04
N THR A 191 -11.58 -22.68 -17.29
CA THR A 191 -12.22 -21.65 -18.12
C THR A 191 -13.29 -20.90 -17.35
N ILE A 192 -13.09 -19.59 -17.21
CA ILE A 192 -14.11 -18.66 -16.70
C ILE A 192 -14.98 -18.24 -17.88
N ARG A 193 -16.22 -18.74 -17.91
CA ARG A 193 -17.18 -18.47 -18.98
C ARG A 193 -17.88 -17.13 -18.79
N ARG A 194 -18.54 -16.63 -19.83
CA ARG A 194 -19.48 -15.53 -19.71
C ARG A 194 -20.68 -15.98 -18.89
N TYR A 195 -20.87 -15.31 -17.74
CA TYR A 195 -22.03 -15.50 -16.87
C TYR A 195 -22.80 -14.17 -16.79
N PRO A 196 -24.15 -14.15 -16.76
CA PRO A 196 -24.94 -12.92 -16.70
C PRO A 196 -24.69 -12.10 -15.44
N GLY A 197 -24.37 -12.77 -14.32
CA GLY A 197 -24.04 -12.17 -13.03
C GLY A 197 -22.55 -12.01 -12.76
N THR A 198 -22.20 -11.89 -11.50
CA THR A 198 -20.83 -11.87 -10.98
C THR A 198 -20.40 -13.29 -10.56
N TYR A 199 -19.09 -13.55 -10.55
CA TYR A 199 -18.56 -14.75 -9.93
C TYR A 199 -18.28 -14.52 -8.46
N SER A 200 -18.53 -15.56 -7.64
CA SER A 200 -18.09 -15.64 -6.25
C SER A 200 -17.19 -16.86 -6.10
N MET A 201 -16.08 -16.74 -5.39
CA MET A 201 -15.12 -17.82 -5.17
C MET A 201 -14.44 -17.65 -3.80
N PRO A 202 -13.86 -18.72 -3.23
CA PRO A 202 -13.04 -18.62 -2.04
C PRO A 202 -11.86 -17.67 -2.24
N GLU A 203 -11.47 -16.96 -1.19
CA GLU A 203 -10.29 -16.08 -1.21
C GLU A 203 -9.02 -16.89 -1.56
N ASP A 204 -8.91 -18.12 -1.06
CA ASP A 204 -7.75 -19.01 -1.19
C ASP A 204 -8.03 -20.22 -2.08
N LEU A 205 -8.69 -20.01 -3.23
CA LEU A 205 -8.96 -21.09 -4.20
C LEU A 205 -7.64 -21.79 -4.57
N ASP A 206 -7.53 -23.10 -4.34
CA ASP A 206 -6.30 -23.85 -4.65
C ASP A 206 -6.11 -24.02 -6.16
N LEU A 207 -5.13 -23.30 -6.70
CA LEU A 207 -4.71 -23.36 -8.10
C LEU A 207 -3.31 -23.96 -8.29
N LYS A 208 -2.78 -24.73 -7.31
CA LYS A 208 -1.37 -25.19 -7.35
C LYS A 208 -1.05 -26.01 -8.59
N HIS A 209 -1.98 -26.84 -9.05
CA HIS A 209 -1.81 -27.70 -10.22
C HIS A 209 -2.34 -27.06 -11.51
N VAL A 210 -3.09 -25.96 -11.42
CA VAL A 210 -3.62 -25.24 -12.59
C VAL A 210 -2.53 -24.42 -13.23
N LYS A 211 -2.27 -24.66 -14.51
CA LYS A 211 -1.26 -23.93 -15.30
C LYS A 211 -1.86 -22.74 -16.05
N LYS A 212 -3.13 -22.87 -16.49
CA LYS A 212 -3.78 -21.87 -17.34
C LYS A 212 -5.20 -21.54 -16.87
N MET A 213 -5.54 -20.25 -16.98
CA MET A 213 -6.92 -19.76 -16.80
C MET A 213 -7.38 -19.03 -18.06
N ILE A 214 -8.45 -19.49 -18.67
CA ILE A 214 -9.04 -18.86 -19.86
C ILE A 214 -10.16 -17.92 -19.44
N LEU A 215 -9.99 -16.63 -19.68
CA LEU A 215 -10.99 -15.59 -19.45
C LEU A 215 -11.79 -15.35 -20.73
N ARG A 216 -13.02 -15.84 -20.81
CA ARG A 216 -13.93 -15.59 -21.95
C ARG A 216 -14.56 -14.20 -21.92
N HIS A 217 -14.49 -13.51 -20.78
CA HIS A 217 -14.92 -12.13 -20.64
C HIS A 217 -14.09 -11.41 -19.59
N LEU A 218 -13.36 -10.37 -19.98
CA LEU A 218 -12.45 -9.64 -19.08
C LEU A 218 -13.13 -9.03 -17.85
N LYS A 219 -14.41 -8.62 -17.97
CA LYS A 219 -15.16 -8.06 -16.82
C LYS A 219 -15.21 -9.00 -15.60
N HIS A 220 -15.12 -10.33 -15.83
CA HIS A 220 -15.13 -11.31 -14.74
C HIS A 220 -13.81 -11.40 -13.98
N ALA A 221 -12.73 -10.79 -14.50
CA ALA A 221 -11.48 -10.67 -13.76
C ALA A 221 -11.64 -9.93 -12.43
N ASN A 222 -12.61 -9.00 -12.33
CA ASN A 222 -12.93 -8.27 -11.09
C ASN A 222 -13.35 -9.18 -9.93
N SER A 223 -13.87 -10.36 -10.24
CA SER A 223 -14.37 -11.29 -9.22
C SER A 223 -13.36 -12.39 -8.90
N ILE A 224 -12.18 -12.37 -9.53
CA ILE A 224 -11.16 -13.40 -9.39
C ILE A 224 -10.08 -12.88 -8.44
N THR A 225 -9.87 -13.61 -7.35
CA THR A 225 -8.89 -13.27 -6.31
C THR A 225 -7.54 -13.96 -6.53
N VAL A 226 -7.55 -15.15 -7.16
CA VAL A 226 -6.37 -15.99 -7.37
C VAL A 226 -6.20 -16.32 -8.84
N PHE A 227 -4.96 -16.23 -9.34
CA PHE A 227 -4.62 -16.53 -10.73
C PHE A 227 -3.50 -17.56 -10.82
N PRO A 228 -3.50 -18.45 -11.85
CA PRO A 228 -2.34 -19.28 -12.19
C PRO A 228 -1.25 -18.46 -12.88
N GLU A 229 -0.15 -19.13 -13.27
CA GLU A 229 0.97 -18.47 -13.94
C GLU A 229 0.63 -17.93 -15.34
N THR A 230 -0.34 -18.56 -16.04
CA THR A 230 -0.73 -18.14 -17.38
C THR A 230 -2.21 -17.79 -17.43
N VAL A 231 -2.51 -16.61 -17.97
CA VAL A 231 -3.87 -16.15 -18.24
C VAL A 231 -4.10 -16.01 -19.75
N VAL A 232 -5.10 -16.74 -20.27
CA VAL A 232 -5.49 -16.70 -21.68
C VAL A 232 -6.64 -15.69 -21.84
N ILE A 233 -6.43 -14.63 -22.58
CA ILE A 233 -7.45 -13.63 -22.88
C ILE A 233 -8.19 -14.06 -24.14
N ALA A 234 -9.42 -14.48 -23.96
CA ALA A 234 -10.29 -14.97 -25.04
C ALA A 234 -11.47 -14.01 -25.32
N ASP A 235 -11.44 -12.81 -24.74
CA ASP A 235 -12.46 -11.78 -24.92
C ASP A 235 -12.19 -10.96 -26.18
N GLU A 236 -13.10 -11.04 -27.13
CA GLU A 236 -13.07 -10.30 -28.40
C GLU A 236 -14.04 -9.10 -28.41
N SER A 237 -14.56 -8.69 -27.27
CA SER A 237 -15.51 -7.58 -27.18
C SER A 237 -14.91 -6.26 -27.73
N ALA A 238 -15.67 -5.55 -28.56
CA ALA A 238 -15.18 -4.44 -29.39
C ALA A 238 -14.93 -3.11 -28.62
N GLU A 239 -15.36 -2.99 -27.37
CA GLU A 239 -15.33 -1.72 -26.61
C GLU A 239 -13.94 -1.41 -26.03
N THR A 240 -13.17 -0.59 -26.72
CA THR A 240 -11.79 -0.24 -26.38
C THR A 240 -11.61 0.53 -25.05
N LYS A 241 -12.59 1.35 -24.63
CA LYS A 241 -12.51 2.13 -23.40
C LYS A 241 -12.69 1.28 -22.15
N THR A 242 -13.58 0.30 -22.19
CA THR A 242 -13.86 -0.63 -21.07
C THR A 242 -12.74 -1.65 -20.88
N ARG A 243 -12.02 -2.03 -21.94
CA ARG A 243 -10.91 -2.99 -21.88
C ARG A 243 -9.79 -2.58 -20.93
N ARG A 244 -9.40 -1.31 -20.95
CA ARG A 244 -8.28 -0.79 -20.14
C ARG A 244 -8.51 -1.00 -18.64
N ASN A 245 -9.71 -0.70 -18.16
CA ASN A 245 -10.06 -0.85 -16.75
C ASN A 245 -10.00 -2.31 -16.29
N TYR A 246 -10.38 -3.25 -17.16
CA TYR A 246 -10.35 -4.68 -16.83
C TYR A 246 -8.94 -5.31 -16.90
N LEU A 247 -8.07 -4.82 -17.77
CA LEU A 247 -6.67 -5.28 -17.81
C LEU A 247 -5.89 -4.89 -16.56
N ASN A 248 -6.24 -3.74 -15.95
CA ASN A 248 -5.61 -3.30 -14.70
C ASN A 248 -5.95 -4.19 -13.51
N ILE A 249 -6.98 -5.03 -13.60
CA ILE A 249 -7.38 -5.97 -12.56
C ILE A 249 -6.49 -7.23 -12.58
N LEU A 250 -5.86 -7.55 -13.71
CA LEU A 250 -4.91 -8.67 -13.83
C LEU A 250 -3.57 -8.33 -13.15
N ASN A 251 -3.62 -7.97 -11.86
CA ASN A 251 -2.49 -7.46 -11.08
C ASN A 251 -1.82 -8.50 -10.17
N SER A 252 -2.14 -9.79 -10.33
CA SER A 252 -1.53 -10.84 -9.51
C SER A 252 -0.05 -11.04 -9.87
N LYS A 253 0.83 -11.06 -8.86
CA LYS A 253 2.25 -11.42 -9.01
C LYS A 253 2.47 -12.88 -9.43
N ARG A 254 1.46 -13.72 -9.37
CA ARG A 254 1.52 -15.11 -9.87
C ARG A 254 1.46 -15.17 -11.39
N ILE A 255 0.83 -14.20 -12.05
CA ILE A 255 0.73 -14.18 -13.53
C ILE A 255 2.11 -13.86 -14.10
N LYS A 256 2.68 -14.81 -14.83
CA LYS A 256 3.97 -14.70 -15.53
C LYS A 256 3.82 -14.52 -17.04
N ASN A 257 2.70 -15.02 -17.60
CA ASN A 257 2.45 -14.99 -19.05
C ASN A 257 1.00 -14.63 -19.36
N PHE A 258 0.79 -13.85 -20.40
CA PHE A 258 -0.47 -13.78 -21.10
C PHE A 258 -0.42 -14.64 -22.36
N GLU A 259 -1.56 -15.18 -22.76
CA GLU A 259 -1.81 -15.79 -24.06
C GLU A 259 -3.11 -15.21 -24.63
N VAL A 260 -3.28 -15.31 -25.94
CA VAL A 260 -4.53 -14.99 -26.64
C VAL A 260 -4.91 -16.15 -27.55
N ARG A 261 -6.19 -16.22 -27.95
CA ARG A 261 -6.60 -17.21 -28.95
C ARG A 261 -5.87 -17.00 -30.28
N PRO A 262 -5.57 -18.09 -31.03
CA PRO A 262 -4.86 -18.00 -32.30
C PRO A 262 -5.47 -17.02 -33.29
N ASN A 263 -6.81 -16.89 -33.31
CA ASN A 263 -7.56 -16.03 -34.23
C ASN A 263 -8.04 -14.72 -33.58
N SER A 264 -7.41 -14.27 -32.49
CA SER A 264 -7.75 -12.99 -31.87
C SER A 264 -7.65 -11.85 -32.90
N GLN A 265 -8.70 -11.03 -32.97
CA GLN A 265 -8.74 -9.85 -33.87
C GLN A 265 -8.25 -8.58 -33.16
N SER A 266 -8.20 -8.60 -31.82
CA SER A 266 -7.94 -7.43 -31.00
C SER A 266 -6.55 -7.39 -30.41
N PHE A 267 -5.98 -8.57 -30.12
CA PHE A 267 -4.76 -8.71 -29.35
C PHE A 267 -3.73 -9.60 -30.03
N THR A 268 -2.47 -9.34 -29.72
CA THR A 268 -1.36 -10.26 -29.93
C THR A 268 -0.54 -10.34 -28.64
N VAL A 269 0.24 -11.40 -28.51
CA VAL A 269 1.15 -11.60 -27.37
C VAL A 269 2.55 -11.82 -27.91
N ILE A 270 3.49 -11.07 -27.38
CA ILE A 270 4.91 -11.19 -27.69
C ILE A 270 5.64 -11.39 -26.35
N ASP A 271 6.38 -12.47 -26.22
CA ASP A 271 7.08 -12.82 -24.98
C ASP A 271 6.19 -12.76 -23.73
N GLY A 272 4.97 -13.28 -23.83
CA GLY A 272 4.00 -13.29 -22.71
C GLY A 272 3.40 -11.92 -22.35
N ILE A 273 3.71 -10.86 -23.07
CA ILE A 273 3.23 -9.50 -22.87
C ILE A 273 2.11 -9.20 -23.88
N LEU A 274 1.06 -8.52 -23.43
CA LEU A 274 -0.13 -8.23 -24.23
C LEU A 274 0.01 -6.94 -25.02
N TYR A 275 -0.22 -7.02 -26.32
CA TYR A 275 -0.20 -5.89 -27.26
C TYR A 275 -1.51 -5.77 -28.04
N SER A 276 -1.69 -4.63 -28.72
CA SER A 276 -2.67 -4.50 -29.80
C SER A 276 -2.35 -5.48 -30.92
N LYS A 277 -3.35 -5.83 -31.74
CA LYS A 277 -3.21 -6.82 -32.82
C LYS A 277 -2.05 -6.53 -33.78
N ASN A 278 -1.83 -5.25 -34.06
CA ASN A 278 -0.72 -4.77 -34.91
C ASN A 278 0.62 -4.60 -34.19
N GLY A 279 0.69 -4.87 -32.87
CA GLY A 279 1.92 -4.72 -32.08
C GLY A 279 2.28 -3.27 -31.68
N GLU A 280 1.55 -2.26 -32.18
CA GLU A 280 1.92 -0.84 -31.98
C GLU A 280 1.68 -0.35 -30.53
N HIS A 281 0.76 -0.97 -29.77
CA HIS A 281 0.42 -0.55 -28.42
C HIS A 281 0.68 -1.70 -27.46
N LEU A 282 1.57 -1.50 -26.49
CA LEU A 282 1.78 -2.42 -25.38
C LEU A 282 0.75 -2.13 -24.29
N PHE A 283 -0.15 -3.08 -24.03
CA PHE A 283 -1.25 -2.89 -23.09
C PHE A 283 -0.90 -3.32 -21.66
N LYS A 284 -0.29 -4.50 -21.49
CA LYS A 284 -0.04 -5.04 -20.14
C LYS A 284 1.09 -6.08 -20.15
N CYS A 285 2.04 -5.89 -19.26
CA CYS A 285 3.02 -6.90 -18.86
C CYS A 285 2.46 -7.69 -17.66
N PRO A 286 2.64 -9.02 -17.63
CA PRO A 286 2.30 -9.81 -16.44
C PRO A 286 3.12 -9.36 -15.24
N ARG A 287 2.45 -9.17 -14.10
CA ARG A 287 3.11 -8.61 -12.92
C ARG A 287 4.22 -9.51 -12.35
N GLY A 288 4.06 -10.83 -12.48
CA GLY A 288 5.05 -11.84 -12.06
C GLY A 288 6.14 -12.14 -13.08
N LYS A 289 6.17 -11.46 -14.23
CA LYS A 289 7.26 -11.59 -15.21
C LYS A 289 8.56 -11.06 -14.61
N THR A 290 9.64 -11.81 -14.76
CA THR A 290 10.97 -11.49 -14.20
C THR A 290 12.00 -11.34 -15.31
N GLY A 291 13.17 -10.82 -14.96
CA GLY A 291 14.30 -10.70 -15.87
C GLY A 291 14.21 -9.49 -16.79
N HIS A 292 14.97 -9.52 -17.88
CA HIS A 292 15.02 -8.48 -18.88
C HIS A 292 13.82 -8.56 -19.84
N VAL A 293 13.27 -7.41 -20.21
CA VAL A 293 12.23 -7.27 -21.24
C VAL A 293 12.75 -6.38 -22.36
N SER A 294 12.85 -6.95 -23.57
CA SER A 294 13.10 -6.17 -24.79
C SER A 294 11.77 -5.91 -25.48
N ILE A 295 11.36 -4.65 -25.54
CA ILE A 295 10.14 -4.25 -26.25
C ILE A 295 10.43 -4.24 -27.74
N PRO A 296 9.65 -4.95 -28.58
CA PRO A 296 9.97 -5.10 -30.01
C PRO A 296 9.84 -3.80 -30.79
N GLU A 297 10.65 -3.68 -31.82
CA GLU A 297 10.51 -2.61 -32.82
C GLU A 297 9.12 -2.64 -33.47
N GLY A 298 8.60 -1.45 -33.78
CA GLY A 298 7.24 -1.23 -34.23
C GLY A 298 6.27 -0.86 -33.09
N THR A 299 6.65 -1.07 -31.82
CA THR A 299 5.87 -0.58 -30.70
C THR A 299 5.99 0.94 -30.59
N LYS A 300 4.87 1.64 -30.65
CA LYS A 300 4.77 3.11 -30.61
C LYS A 300 4.42 3.66 -29.24
N THR A 301 3.61 2.92 -28.48
CA THR A 301 3.16 3.40 -27.15
C THR A 301 3.14 2.29 -26.11
N ILE A 302 3.50 2.66 -24.87
CA ILE A 302 3.29 1.87 -23.67
C ILE A 302 2.11 2.48 -22.93
N ASP A 303 1.08 1.68 -22.66
CA ASP A 303 -0.15 2.14 -22.02
C ASP A 303 0.06 2.44 -20.52
N ALA A 304 -0.89 3.20 -19.95
CA ALA A 304 -0.88 3.50 -18.54
C ALA A 304 -0.88 2.22 -17.69
N GLU A 305 -0.04 2.22 -16.65
CA GLU A 305 0.11 1.08 -15.74
C GLU A 305 0.53 -0.25 -16.38
N ALA A 306 1.06 -0.23 -17.61
CA ALA A 306 1.39 -1.45 -18.35
C ALA A 306 2.41 -2.35 -17.62
N PHE A 307 3.40 -1.78 -16.94
CA PHE A 307 4.42 -2.47 -16.14
C PHE A 307 4.32 -2.12 -14.64
N ARG A 308 3.19 -1.58 -14.20
CA ARG A 308 3.04 -1.20 -12.78
C ARG A 308 3.28 -2.39 -11.87
N GLU A 309 4.20 -2.20 -10.91
CA GLU A 309 4.60 -3.20 -9.91
C GLU A 309 5.07 -4.55 -10.50
N CYS A 310 5.51 -4.57 -11.76
CA CYS A 310 6.08 -5.76 -12.39
C CYS A 310 7.44 -6.14 -11.78
N MET A 311 7.74 -7.44 -11.78
CA MET A 311 8.96 -8.01 -11.19
C MET A 311 10.14 -8.05 -12.18
N ILE A 312 10.04 -7.36 -13.33
CA ILE A 312 11.14 -7.27 -14.31
C ILE A 312 12.35 -6.53 -13.71
N SER A 313 13.56 -6.97 -14.07
CA SER A 313 14.80 -6.34 -13.59
C SER A 313 15.32 -5.25 -14.52
N SER A 314 15.03 -5.33 -15.81
CA SER A 314 15.48 -4.35 -16.79
C SER A 314 14.55 -4.30 -18.00
N VAL A 315 14.60 -3.17 -18.71
CA VAL A 315 13.82 -2.96 -19.94
C VAL A 315 14.65 -2.24 -20.99
N SER A 316 14.55 -2.68 -22.26
CA SER A 316 15.04 -1.95 -23.44
C SER A 316 13.86 -1.44 -24.25
N LEU A 317 13.84 -0.13 -24.48
CA LEU A 317 12.82 0.57 -25.27
C LEU A 317 13.24 0.67 -26.73
N PRO A 318 12.34 0.40 -27.70
CA PRO A 318 12.68 0.44 -29.13
C PRO A 318 12.75 1.87 -29.67
N ASP A 319 13.47 2.05 -30.74
CA ASP A 319 13.58 3.34 -31.46
C ASP A 319 12.24 3.81 -32.06
N SER A 320 11.32 2.89 -32.32
CA SER A 320 9.95 3.20 -32.77
C SER A 320 9.04 3.78 -31.69
N LEU A 321 9.45 3.75 -30.38
CA LEU A 321 8.62 4.21 -29.28
C LEU A 321 8.50 5.73 -29.27
N THR A 322 7.27 6.24 -29.25
CA THR A 322 6.98 7.68 -29.24
C THR A 322 6.29 8.15 -27.96
N GLY A 323 5.77 7.25 -27.14
CA GLY A 323 5.07 7.65 -25.93
C GLY A 323 4.99 6.58 -24.85
N ILE A 324 5.16 7.02 -23.61
CA ILE A 324 4.93 6.25 -22.40
C ILE A 324 3.83 6.97 -21.62
N LYS A 325 2.76 6.26 -21.25
CA LYS A 325 1.65 6.84 -20.50
C LYS A 325 1.87 6.78 -19.00
N ASP A 326 0.93 7.39 -18.27
CA ASP A 326 1.01 7.61 -16.83
C ASP A 326 1.20 6.32 -16.03
N ASN A 327 2.07 6.36 -15.03
CA ASN A 327 2.38 5.24 -14.13
C ASN A 327 2.85 3.96 -14.83
N ALA A 328 3.31 4.03 -16.08
CA ALA A 328 3.57 2.83 -16.89
C ALA A 328 4.49 1.83 -16.19
N PHE A 329 5.52 2.26 -15.47
CA PHE A 329 6.47 1.43 -14.74
C PHE A 329 6.44 1.67 -13.22
N SER A 330 5.44 2.40 -12.71
CA SER A 330 5.37 2.77 -11.30
C SER A 330 5.46 1.55 -10.38
N GLY A 331 6.35 1.60 -9.38
CA GLY A 331 6.55 0.54 -8.40
C GLY A 331 7.17 -0.75 -8.95
N SER A 332 7.64 -0.77 -10.19
CA SER A 332 8.32 -1.95 -10.77
C SER A 332 9.68 -2.20 -10.11
N MET A 333 10.17 -3.45 -10.24
CA MET A 333 11.46 -3.87 -9.67
C MET A 333 12.66 -3.58 -10.58
N ILE A 334 12.50 -2.64 -11.52
CA ILE A 334 13.53 -2.28 -12.49
C ILE A 334 14.79 -1.76 -11.79
N GLN A 335 15.94 -2.25 -12.26
CA GLN A 335 17.29 -1.81 -11.87
C GLN A 335 17.97 -1.01 -12.99
N GLU A 336 17.66 -1.34 -14.24
CA GLU A 336 18.27 -0.75 -15.44
C GLU A 336 17.22 -0.44 -16.52
N ILE A 337 17.40 0.67 -17.21
CA ILE A 337 16.54 1.11 -18.31
C ILE A 337 17.44 1.53 -19.47
N ASP A 338 17.25 0.87 -20.61
CA ASP A 338 17.77 1.34 -21.89
C ASP A 338 16.67 2.10 -22.62
N PHE A 339 16.82 3.41 -22.76
CA PHE A 339 15.79 4.29 -23.33
C PHE A 339 15.71 4.24 -24.86
N GLY A 340 16.67 3.61 -25.57
CA GLY A 340 16.76 3.72 -27.02
C GLY A 340 16.89 5.18 -27.47
N HIS A 341 16.47 5.46 -28.72
CA HIS A 341 16.60 6.81 -29.30
C HIS A 341 15.24 7.42 -29.72
N GLY A 342 14.17 6.65 -29.74
CA GLY A 342 12.87 7.09 -30.28
C GLY A 342 12.10 8.02 -29.36
N ILE A 343 12.24 7.83 -28.05
CA ILE A 343 11.49 8.59 -27.06
C ILE A 343 12.12 9.96 -26.76
N THR A 344 11.29 11.00 -26.77
CA THR A 344 11.73 12.37 -26.46
C THR A 344 11.17 12.92 -25.15
N SER A 345 10.22 12.21 -24.52
CA SER A 345 9.61 12.60 -23.27
C SER A 345 9.34 11.40 -22.38
N LEU A 346 9.70 11.50 -21.09
CA LEU A 346 9.33 10.54 -20.06
C LEU A 346 7.98 10.92 -19.46
N GLY A 347 6.90 10.57 -20.18
CA GLY A 347 5.52 10.77 -19.78
C GLY A 347 4.90 12.09 -20.25
N GLY A 348 3.59 12.22 -19.98
CA GLY A 348 2.74 13.35 -20.31
C GLY A 348 2.51 14.32 -19.15
N TYR A 349 1.25 14.74 -18.96
CA TYR A 349 0.85 15.73 -17.96
C TYR A 349 0.79 15.17 -16.52
N GLU A 350 0.30 13.91 -16.36
CA GLU A 350 0.19 13.20 -15.06
C GLU A 350 1.13 11.97 -15.05
N SER A 351 2.43 12.18 -15.23
CA SER A 351 3.27 11.08 -15.71
C SER A 351 3.67 10.01 -14.71
N TYR A 352 4.34 10.29 -13.63
CA TYR A 352 4.82 9.31 -12.62
C TYR A 352 5.35 7.98 -13.21
N VAL A 353 5.98 8.04 -14.38
CA VAL A 353 6.29 6.88 -15.22
C VAL A 353 7.08 5.80 -14.49
N PHE A 354 8.16 6.18 -13.81
CA PHE A 354 9.05 5.30 -13.03
C PHE A 354 8.96 5.61 -11.53
N SER A 355 7.83 6.13 -11.04
CA SER A 355 7.70 6.44 -9.63
C SER A 355 7.83 5.19 -8.76
N CYS A 356 8.40 5.33 -7.57
CA CYS A 356 8.58 4.25 -6.59
C CYS A 356 9.35 3.02 -7.09
N CYS A 357 10.18 3.16 -8.14
CA CYS A 357 11.08 2.10 -8.59
C CYS A 357 12.27 1.99 -7.63
N ASN A 358 12.05 1.34 -6.48
CA ASN A 358 13.01 1.33 -5.38
C ASN A 358 14.27 0.47 -5.64
N ASN A 359 14.29 -0.35 -6.69
CA ASN A 359 15.48 -1.11 -7.07
C ASN A 359 16.41 -0.32 -8.00
N LEU A 360 15.95 0.83 -8.51
CA LEU A 360 16.75 1.72 -9.35
C LEU A 360 17.74 2.49 -8.47
N THR A 361 19.03 2.24 -8.65
CA THR A 361 20.11 2.90 -7.88
C THR A 361 20.83 3.98 -8.67
N HIS A 362 20.80 3.88 -9.97
CA HIS A 362 21.38 4.87 -10.89
C HIS A 362 20.54 4.97 -12.16
N ILE A 363 20.57 6.12 -12.81
CA ILE A 363 19.92 6.35 -14.10
C ILE A 363 20.72 7.33 -14.94
N GLU A 364 20.78 7.06 -16.23
CA GLU A 364 21.33 7.95 -17.24
C GLU A 364 20.22 8.41 -18.17
N ILE A 365 19.92 9.71 -18.20
CA ILE A 365 18.92 10.32 -19.07
C ILE A 365 19.63 10.77 -20.35
N PRO A 366 19.41 10.09 -21.49
CA PRO A 366 20.15 10.36 -22.73
C PRO A 366 19.72 11.68 -23.39
N SER A 367 20.54 12.16 -24.32
CA SER A 367 20.30 13.40 -25.06
C SER A 367 19.07 13.37 -25.98
N SER A 368 18.55 12.19 -26.33
CA SER A 368 17.29 12.03 -27.06
C SER A 368 16.08 12.52 -26.25
N ILE A 369 16.14 12.44 -24.92
CA ILE A 369 15.05 12.86 -24.03
C ILE A 369 15.14 14.35 -23.79
N GLN A 370 14.17 15.10 -24.29
CA GLN A 370 14.04 16.53 -24.09
C GLN A 370 13.27 16.88 -22.81
N THR A 371 12.32 16.03 -22.40
CA THR A 371 11.44 16.28 -21.27
C THR A 371 11.46 15.12 -20.27
N VAL A 372 11.79 15.41 -19.01
CA VAL A 372 11.53 14.53 -17.87
C VAL A 372 10.19 14.97 -17.26
N GLY A 373 9.19 14.09 -17.33
CA GLY A 373 7.80 14.40 -16.95
C GLY A 373 7.57 14.58 -15.46
N THR A 374 6.37 15.02 -15.08
CA THR A 374 5.95 15.21 -13.69
C THR A 374 6.11 13.91 -12.90
N GLY A 375 6.79 13.97 -11.76
CA GLY A 375 7.01 12.82 -10.89
C GLY A 375 7.67 11.62 -11.56
N ALA A 376 8.39 11.79 -12.69
CA ALA A 376 8.89 10.67 -13.50
C ALA A 376 9.67 9.63 -12.68
N PHE A 377 10.44 10.07 -11.68
CA PHE A 377 11.19 9.22 -10.74
C PHE A 377 10.83 9.51 -9.27
N PHE A 378 9.62 10.02 -9.03
CA PHE A 378 9.13 10.32 -7.69
C PHE A 378 9.24 9.10 -6.77
N GLY A 379 9.80 9.27 -5.57
CA GLY A 379 9.87 8.22 -4.56
C GLY A 379 10.81 7.05 -4.89
N CYS A 380 11.72 7.19 -5.84
CA CYS A 380 12.80 6.22 -6.08
C CYS A 380 13.84 6.31 -4.95
N LYS A 381 13.51 5.75 -3.78
CA LYS A 381 14.24 5.99 -2.51
C LYS A 381 15.72 5.60 -2.55
N ASN A 382 16.06 4.59 -3.35
CA ASN A 382 17.43 4.08 -3.46
C ASN A 382 18.21 4.69 -4.64
N LEU A 383 17.61 5.59 -5.42
CA LEU A 383 18.29 6.26 -6.53
C LEU A 383 19.37 7.19 -5.98
N ALA A 384 20.62 6.78 -6.10
CA ALA A 384 21.78 7.48 -5.54
C ALA A 384 22.51 8.36 -6.58
N SER A 385 22.38 8.05 -7.88
CA SER A 385 23.04 8.75 -8.96
C SER A 385 22.14 8.98 -10.16
N VAL A 386 22.11 10.20 -10.63
CA VAL A 386 21.43 10.60 -11.86
C VAL A 386 22.39 11.35 -12.75
N LYS A 387 22.59 10.88 -13.99
CA LYS A 387 23.34 11.58 -15.03
C LYS A 387 22.36 12.10 -16.08
N ILE A 388 22.31 13.41 -16.26
CA ILE A 388 21.42 14.08 -17.21
C ILE A 388 22.28 14.68 -18.33
N HIS A 389 22.09 14.15 -19.55
CA HIS A 389 22.88 14.61 -20.70
C HIS A 389 22.38 15.93 -21.27
N GLU A 390 23.27 16.62 -21.98
CA GLU A 390 22.90 17.76 -22.80
C GLU A 390 21.83 17.37 -23.84
N GLY A 391 20.83 18.23 -24.03
CA GLY A 391 19.63 17.94 -24.83
C GLY A 391 18.34 17.93 -23.99
N VAL A 392 18.43 17.62 -22.69
CA VAL A 392 17.30 17.75 -21.77
C VAL A 392 16.99 19.23 -21.53
N GLN A 393 15.77 19.64 -21.85
CA GLN A 393 15.34 21.04 -21.79
C GLN A 393 14.32 21.31 -20.68
N TRP A 394 13.52 20.29 -20.30
CA TRP A 394 12.46 20.44 -19.30
C TRP A 394 12.50 19.30 -18.30
N ILE A 395 12.57 19.65 -17.03
CA ILE A 395 12.33 18.77 -15.88
C ILE A 395 11.07 19.30 -15.21
N LYS A 396 10.00 18.47 -15.15
CA LYS A 396 8.70 18.87 -14.63
C LYS A 396 8.64 18.72 -13.09
N ASP A 397 7.51 19.14 -12.50
CA ASP A 397 7.29 19.15 -11.05
C ASP A 397 7.54 17.78 -10.43
N SER A 398 8.17 17.77 -9.26
CA SER A 398 8.44 16.58 -8.44
C SER A 398 9.19 15.44 -9.15
N ALA A 399 9.86 15.69 -10.26
CA ALA A 399 10.45 14.65 -11.13
C ALA A 399 11.39 13.69 -10.37
N PHE A 400 12.17 14.16 -9.41
CA PHE A 400 13.08 13.40 -8.53
C PHE A 400 12.79 13.63 -7.05
N ASN A 401 11.57 14.06 -6.72
CA ASN A 401 11.21 14.24 -5.32
C ASN A 401 11.14 12.90 -4.58
N GLU A 402 11.39 12.91 -3.27
CA GLU A 402 11.49 11.71 -2.42
C GLU A 402 12.55 10.67 -2.83
N CYS A 403 13.54 11.07 -3.66
CA CYS A 403 14.73 10.27 -3.94
C CYS A 403 15.75 10.45 -2.81
N GLY A 404 15.52 9.84 -1.65
CA GLY A 404 16.27 10.08 -0.41
C GLY A 404 17.78 9.78 -0.48
N SER A 405 18.19 8.89 -1.37
CA SER A 405 19.60 8.55 -1.61
C SER A 405 20.31 9.50 -2.58
N LEU A 406 19.58 10.36 -3.30
CA LEU A 406 20.13 11.25 -4.32
C LEU A 406 20.70 12.53 -3.67
N LYS A 407 21.99 12.48 -3.33
CA LYS A 407 22.63 13.57 -2.59
C LYS A 407 23.09 14.73 -3.47
N SER A 408 23.49 14.47 -4.69
CA SER A 408 24.03 15.49 -5.60
C SER A 408 23.60 15.24 -7.04
N VAL A 409 23.23 16.30 -7.74
CA VAL A 409 22.89 16.27 -9.17
C VAL A 409 23.56 17.42 -9.89
N GLU A 410 24.07 17.15 -11.09
CA GLU A 410 24.54 18.15 -12.03
C GLU A 410 23.51 18.32 -13.16
N LEU A 411 23.07 19.55 -13.40
CA LEU A 411 22.10 19.88 -14.41
C LEU A 411 22.79 20.30 -15.72
N PRO A 412 22.28 19.86 -16.88
CA PRO A 412 22.85 20.22 -18.17
C PRO A 412 22.63 21.69 -18.52
N SER A 413 23.51 22.25 -19.34
CA SER A 413 23.41 23.63 -19.82
C SER A 413 22.22 23.87 -20.75
N SER A 414 21.72 22.81 -21.36
CA SER A 414 20.53 22.83 -22.24
C SER A 414 19.21 23.05 -21.49
N LEU A 415 19.20 22.96 -20.14
CA LEU A 415 17.98 23.05 -19.35
C LEU A 415 17.38 24.45 -19.39
N LYS A 416 16.10 24.55 -19.76
CA LYS A 416 15.33 25.80 -19.88
C LYS A 416 14.30 25.97 -18.76
N TYR A 417 13.83 24.85 -18.22
CA TYR A 417 12.78 24.84 -17.20
C TYR A 417 13.00 23.71 -16.21
N ILE A 418 12.76 24.04 -14.95
CA ILE A 418 12.72 23.09 -13.85
C ILE A 418 11.46 23.34 -13.03
N GLY A 419 10.70 22.30 -12.80
CA GLY A 419 9.45 22.35 -12.04
C GLY A 419 9.68 22.38 -10.54
N ASN A 420 8.63 22.74 -9.81
CA ASN A 420 8.67 22.81 -8.35
C ASN A 420 8.99 21.45 -7.75
N ASP A 421 9.70 21.48 -6.63
CA ASP A 421 10.00 20.28 -5.81
C ASP A 421 10.77 19.17 -6.52
N SER A 422 11.29 19.42 -7.73
CA SER A 422 11.93 18.38 -8.54
C SER A 422 13.14 17.72 -7.87
N PHE A 423 13.90 18.46 -7.07
CA PHE A 423 15.10 18.01 -6.35
C PHE A 423 15.04 18.32 -4.86
N LEU A 424 13.84 18.31 -4.30
CA LEU A 424 13.61 18.73 -2.93
C LEU A 424 14.37 17.88 -1.90
N SER A 425 14.55 16.59 -2.17
CA SER A 425 15.31 15.67 -1.31
C SER A 425 16.82 15.69 -1.53
N THR A 426 17.30 16.43 -2.54
CA THR A 426 18.73 16.49 -2.91
C THR A 426 19.46 17.55 -2.05
N GLU A 427 20.68 17.28 -1.63
CA GLU A 427 21.49 18.20 -0.81
C GLU A 427 22.28 19.20 -1.65
N THR A 428 22.82 18.75 -2.78
CA THR A 428 23.71 19.55 -3.64
C THR A 428 23.20 19.58 -5.08
N LEU A 429 23.03 20.77 -5.62
CA LEU A 429 22.67 20.99 -7.01
C LEU A 429 23.78 21.79 -7.72
N LYS A 430 24.28 21.25 -8.84
CA LYS A 430 25.31 21.92 -9.65
C LYS A 430 24.69 22.41 -10.95
N VAL A 431 24.97 23.66 -11.30
CA VAL A 431 24.48 24.30 -12.54
C VAL A 431 25.57 25.17 -13.16
N ASN A 432 25.55 25.33 -14.48
CA ASN A 432 26.42 26.23 -15.18
C ASN A 432 25.93 27.68 -15.14
N SER A 433 24.61 27.87 -15.07
CA SER A 433 23.98 29.18 -14.95
C SER A 433 22.68 29.07 -14.16
N VAL A 434 22.24 30.17 -13.55
CA VAL A 434 20.93 30.22 -12.88
C VAL A 434 19.81 30.56 -13.87
N PHE A 435 18.63 30.10 -13.60
CA PHE A 435 17.42 30.35 -14.40
C PHE A 435 16.17 30.30 -13.50
N GLY A 436 15.05 30.81 -14.02
CA GLY A 436 13.82 30.89 -13.26
C GLY A 436 13.29 29.51 -12.82
N GLY A 437 12.82 29.40 -11.57
CA GLY A 437 12.30 28.16 -10.98
C GLY A 437 13.33 27.35 -10.18
N LEU A 438 14.63 27.59 -10.39
CA LEU A 438 15.72 26.80 -9.79
C LEU A 438 15.58 26.62 -8.26
N LEU A 439 15.28 27.70 -7.55
CA LEU A 439 15.15 27.64 -6.09
C LEU A 439 13.86 26.95 -5.65
N TYR A 440 12.74 27.08 -6.37
CA TYR A 440 11.50 26.36 -6.10
C TYR A 440 11.64 24.84 -6.31
N ALA A 441 12.50 24.43 -7.22
CA ALA A 441 12.79 23.02 -7.47
C ALA A 441 13.62 22.36 -6.34
N PHE A 442 14.39 23.18 -5.62
CA PHE A 442 15.45 22.69 -4.76
C PHE A 442 15.25 22.99 -3.27
N THR A 443 14.50 24.05 -2.92
CA THR A 443 14.26 24.47 -1.52
C THR A 443 12.77 24.53 -1.23
N GLY A 444 12.36 24.32 0.04
CA GLY A 444 10.95 24.42 0.41
C GLY A 444 10.45 23.35 1.38
N LEU A 445 11.21 22.29 1.62
CA LEU A 445 10.86 21.30 2.64
C LEU A 445 11.36 21.70 4.02
N TYR A 446 10.44 21.68 4.97
CA TYR A 446 10.74 21.59 6.37
C TYR A 446 10.98 20.12 6.72
N THR A 447 12.23 19.65 6.60
CA THR A 447 12.63 18.33 7.07
C THR A 447 13.26 18.45 8.45
N ALA A 448 13.18 17.40 9.25
CA ALA A 448 13.91 17.31 10.52
C ALA A 448 15.44 17.28 10.34
N SER A 449 15.94 17.29 9.10
CA SER A 449 17.35 17.41 8.77
C SER A 449 17.80 18.86 8.98
N TYR A 450 18.85 19.03 9.77
CA TYR A 450 19.46 20.32 10.05
C TYR A 450 20.48 20.76 8.99
N ASP A 451 20.46 20.09 7.84
CA ASP A 451 21.43 20.35 6.78
C ASP A 451 21.01 21.54 5.92
N VAL A 452 22.02 22.23 5.37
CA VAL A 452 21.82 23.29 4.40
C VAL A 452 21.81 22.73 3.00
N LYS A 453 21.20 23.46 2.06
CA LYS A 453 21.29 23.17 0.63
C LYS A 453 22.56 23.81 0.06
N LYS A 454 23.22 23.07 -0.85
CA LYS A 454 24.41 23.57 -1.56
C LYS A 454 24.06 23.79 -3.02
N LEU A 455 24.07 25.03 -3.46
CA LEU A 455 23.96 25.40 -4.87
C LEU A 455 25.34 25.76 -5.40
N ILE A 456 25.84 25.00 -6.37
CA ILE A 456 27.12 25.25 -7.01
C ILE A 456 26.83 25.82 -8.40
N ILE A 457 27.25 27.07 -8.62
CA ILE A 457 27.12 27.77 -9.90
C ILE A 457 28.54 27.92 -10.47
N LYS A 458 28.82 27.17 -11.57
CA LYS A 458 30.21 27.01 -12.07
C LYS A 458 31.11 26.51 -10.93
N ASP A 459 32.06 27.34 -10.48
CA ASP A 459 33.04 27.00 -9.44
C ASP A 459 32.70 27.59 -8.07
N LYS A 460 31.59 28.34 -7.94
CA LYS A 460 31.21 29.01 -6.72
C LYS A 460 30.10 28.30 -5.97
N THR A 461 30.33 28.02 -4.69
CA THR A 461 29.35 27.33 -3.83
C THR A 461 28.57 28.35 -2.99
N TYR A 462 27.24 28.20 -3.00
CA TYR A 462 26.32 28.97 -2.17
C TYR A 462 25.60 28.03 -1.20
N TYR A 463 25.54 28.42 0.06
CA TYR A 463 24.90 27.68 1.13
C TYR A 463 23.55 28.33 1.45
N LEU A 464 22.49 27.58 1.21
CA LEU A 464 21.11 28.04 1.24
C LEU A 464 20.36 27.44 2.43
N PRO A 465 19.44 28.19 3.08
CA PRO A 465 18.53 27.58 4.05
C PRO A 465 17.61 26.57 3.37
N LEU A 466 17.15 25.55 4.12
CA LEU A 466 16.20 24.54 3.60
C LEU A 466 14.91 25.20 3.11
N VAL A 467 14.40 26.18 3.86
CA VAL A 467 13.20 26.93 3.52
C VAL A 467 13.47 28.43 3.60
N PHE A 468 13.22 29.11 2.51
CA PHE A 468 13.33 30.56 2.45
C PHE A 468 12.07 31.26 2.96
N ASN A 469 12.22 32.48 3.45
CA ASN A 469 11.11 33.40 3.57
C ASN A 469 10.46 33.61 2.17
N PRO A 470 9.14 33.50 2.03
CA PRO A 470 8.47 33.56 0.72
C PRO A 470 8.79 34.80 -0.10
N LYS A 471 8.87 35.98 0.55
CA LYS A 471 9.22 37.23 -0.12
C LYS A 471 10.64 37.22 -0.67
N GLN A 472 11.59 36.66 0.09
CA GLN A 472 12.98 36.56 -0.34
C GLN A 472 13.15 35.53 -1.44
N LEU A 473 12.45 34.39 -1.35
CA LEU A 473 12.44 33.37 -2.38
C LEU A 473 11.92 33.91 -3.72
N TYR A 474 10.84 34.71 -3.68
CA TYR A 474 10.32 35.37 -4.87
C TYR A 474 11.37 36.31 -5.50
N ILE A 475 12.00 37.20 -4.71
CA ILE A 475 13.04 38.11 -5.18
C ILE A 475 14.19 37.34 -5.82
N LEU A 476 14.69 36.29 -5.17
CA LEU A 476 15.79 35.48 -5.69
C LEU A 476 15.42 34.76 -7.00
N ASN A 477 14.18 34.30 -7.15
CA ASN A 477 13.74 33.72 -8.41
C ASN A 477 13.61 34.74 -9.53
N VAL A 478 13.28 36.00 -9.22
CA VAL A 478 13.35 37.08 -10.21
C VAL A 478 14.80 37.33 -10.65
N CYS A 479 15.76 37.37 -9.70
CA CYS A 479 17.18 37.45 -10.03
C CYS A 479 17.62 36.27 -10.93
N CYS A 480 17.23 35.05 -10.58
CA CYS A 480 17.54 33.86 -11.41
C CYS A 480 16.98 33.96 -12.82
N LYS A 481 15.76 34.50 -13.01
CA LYS A 481 15.20 34.75 -14.36
C LYS A 481 16.04 35.75 -15.19
N LEU A 482 16.72 36.68 -14.53
CA LEU A 482 17.64 37.61 -15.15
C LEU A 482 19.08 37.06 -15.30
N SER A 483 19.24 35.74 -14.99
CA SER A 483 20.56 35.07 -14.96
C SER A 483 21.55 35.68 -13.97
N GLU A 484 21.03 36.31 -12.92
CA GLU A 484 21.81 36.92 -11.86
C GLU A 484 21.62 36.15 -10.55
N PHE A 485 22.70 35.92 -9.82
CA PHE A 485 22.61 35.31 -8.49
C PHE A 485 23.43 36.15 -7.51
N PRO A 486 22.77 36.73 -6.47
CA PRO A 486 23.45 37.67 -5.57
C PRO A 486 24.49 36.97 -4.69
N ASP A 487 25.65 37.63 -4.54
CA ASP A 487 26.69 37.17 -3.64
C ASP A 487 26.45 37.72 -2.23
N ARG A 488 25.71 36.96 -1.42
CA ARG A 488 25.33 37.34 -0.06
C ARG A 488 25.15 36.16 0.89
N LYS A 489 24.99 36.47 2.18
CA LYS A 489 24.79 35.47 3.23
C LYS A 489 23.30 35.04 3.33
N PHE A 490 22.94 33.91 2.75
CA PHE A 490 21.56 33.45 2.62
C PHE A 490 20.93 32.97 3.93
N TYR A 491 21.69 32.71 5.00
CA TYR A 491 21.09 32.30 6.28
C TYR A 491 20.08 33.32 6.80
N LYS A 492 20.24 34.61 6.45
CA LYS A 492 19.33 35.72 6.83
C LYS A 492 17.96 35.59 6.15
N ASP A 493 17.87 34.87 5.04
CA ASP A 493 16.68 34.73 4.22
C ASP A 493 15.82 33.50 4.61
N ALA A 494 16.21 32.74 5.64
CA ALA A 494 15.46 31.61 6.15
C ALA A 494 14.06 32.01 6.63
N SER A 495 13.10 31.07 6.49
CA SER A 495 11.69 31.30 6.82
C SER A 495 11.42 31.47 8.31
N CYS A 496 12.26 30.91 9.18
CA CYS A 496 12.11 30.99 10.63
C CYS A 496 13.44 31.08 11.36
N ALA A 497 13.39 31.41 12.65
CA ALA A 497 14.59 31.61 13.47
C ALA A 497 15.42 30.32 13.58
N GLU A 498 14.80 29.19 13.68
CA GLU A 498 15.46 27.89 13.77
C GLU A 498 16.30 27.58 12.52
N LEU A 499 15.71 27.65 11.33
CA LEU A 499 16.44 27.44 10.08
C LEU A 499 17.54 28.44 9.86
N LYS A 500 17.32 29.68 10.30
CA LYS A 500 18.37 30.71 10.31
C LYS A 500 19.53 30.32 11.20
N GLN A 501 19.26 29.86 12.42
CA GLN A 501 20.26 29.38 13.37
C GLN A 501 21.00 28.15 12.82
N ASN A 502 20.29 27.18 12.27
CA ASN A 502 20.87 25.95 11.73
C ASN A 502 21.81 26.26 10.55
N THR A 503 21.38 27.11 9.62
CA THR A 503 22.23 27.52 8.48
C THR A 503 23.47 28.28 8.96
N ALA A 504 23.31 29.21 9.89
CA ALA A 504 24.45 29.97 10.44
C ALA A 504 25.41 29.05 11.20
N LEU A 505 24.89 28.10 11.98
CA LEU A 505 25.68 27.12 12.72
C LEU A 505 26.48 26.22 11.77
N TYR A 506 25.84 25.70 10.71
CA TYR A 506 26.52 24.89 9.69
C TYR A 506 27.71 25.67 9.06
N LEU A 507 27.50 26.95 8.70
CA LEU A 507 28.54 27.77 8.10
C LEU A 507 29.74 27.97 9.06
N TYR A 508 29.46 28.16 10.34
CA TYR A 508 30.49 28.39 11.37
C TYR A 508 31.21 27.09 11.75
N GLU A 509 30.50 26.00 11.97
CA GLU A 509 31.07 24.67 12.31
C GLU A 509 32.00 24.12 11.23
N ASN A 510 31.72 24.41 9.97
CA ASN A 510 32.52 23.94 8.83
C ASN A 510 33.55 24.98 8.34
N HIS A 511 33.80 26.03 9.11
CA HIS A 511 34.76 27.12 8.75
C HIS A 511 34.52 27.76 7.38
N ILE A 512 33.25 27.79 6.93
CA ILE A 512 32.82 28.40 5.66
C ILE A 512 32.67 29.90 5.85
N ASP A 513 32.21 30.34 7.00
CA ASP A 513 32.07 31.73 7.41
C ASP A 513 32.40 31.89 8.91
N ASP A 514 33.62 32.28 9.22
CA ASP A 514 34.10 32.56 10.58
C ASP A 514 33.97 34.03 10.95
N SER A 515 33.17 34.82 10.24
CA SER A 515 33.03 36.26 10.47
C SER A 515 32.48 36.58 11.86
N ASP A 516 32.91 37.75 12.40
CA ASP A 516 32.36 38.26 13.67
C ASP A 516 30.83 38.39 13.66
N GLU A 517 30.25 38.61 12.50
CA GLU A 517 28.81 38.75 12.33
C GLU A 517 28.08 37.44 12.69
N ILE A 518 28.47 36.30 12.09
CA ILE A 518 27.91 34.98 12.39
C ILE A 518 28.18 34.61 13.84
N LYS A 519 29.42 34.82 14.32
CA LYS A 519 29.80 34.51 15.69
C LYS A 519 28.96 35.29 16.71
N LYS A 520 28.71 36.57 16.49
CA LYS A 520 27.83 37.39 17.33
C LYS A 520 26.39 36.90 17.29
N TYR A 521 25.90 36.54 16.11
CA TYR A 521 24.54 36.00 15.94
C TYR A 521 24.37 34.68 16.70
N LEU A 522 25.29 33.74 16.53
CA LEU A 522 25.27 32.44 17.21
C LEU A 522 25.39 32.57 18.73
N LYS A 523 26.27 33.48 19.24
CA LYS A 523 26.38 33.78 20.68
C LYS A 523 25.04 34.25 21.27
N ARG A 524 24.31 35.13 20.57
CA ARG A 524 22.99 35.61 21.03
C ARG A 524 21.95 34.52 21.05
N SER A 525 22.03 33.57 20.12
CA SER A 525 21.09 32.48 19.97
C SER A 525 21.53 31.20 20.69
N SER A 526 22.71 31.19 21.32
CA SER A 526 23.37 29.97 21.80
C SER A 526 22.53 29.17 22.79
N LYS A 527 21.84 29.85 23.71
CA LYS A 527 20.93 29.19 24.67
C LYS A 527 19.79 28.48 23.95
N GLN A 528 19.10 29.14 23.02
CA GLN A 528 18.02 28.55 22.25
C GLN A 528 18.46 27.34 21.43
N ILE A 529 19.64 27.42 20.80
CA ILE A 529 20.20 26.31 20.01
C ILE A 529 20.48 25.12 20.93
N ALA A 530 21.15 25.33 22.08
CA ALA A 530 21.51 24.28 23.01
C ALA A 530 20.28 23.55 23.58
N TYR A 531 19.25 24.31 24.02
CA TYR A 531 18.01 23.72 24.53
C TYR A 531 17.27 22.92 23.46
N ARG A 532 17.19 23.44 22.24
CA ARG A 532 16.55 22.70 21.14
C ARG A 532 17.28 21.38 20.84
N LEU A 533 18.61 21.38 20.82
CA LEU A 533 19.40 20.16 20.60
C LEU A 533 19.19 19.13 21.74
N LEU A 534 19.11 19.61 22.99
CA LEU A 534 18.81 18.78 24.15
C LEU A 534 17.38 18.24 24.11
N ASP A 535 16.40 19.06 23.70
CA ASP A 535 14.97 18.69 23.64
C ASP A 535 14.69 17.69 22.51
N SER A 536 15.55 17.67 21.49
CA SER A 536 15.44 16.76 20.34
C SER A 536 16.34 15.52 20.47
N ASP A 537 16.91 15.25 21.63
CA ASP A 537 17.82 14.13 21.92
C ASP A 537 19.02 14.03 20.94
N MET A 538 19.53 15.20 20.49
CA MET A 538 20.65 15.31 19.55
C MET A 538 21.98 15.47 20.28
N ASP A 539 22.33 14.52 21.14
CA ASP A 539 23.46 14.60 22.06
C ASP A 539 24.79 14.85 21.38
N ASP A 540 25.13 14.12 20.33
CA ASP A 540 26.38 14.28 19.59
C ASP A 540 26.52 15.70 19.01
N ARG A 541 25.43 16.25 18.53
CA ARG A 541 25.41 17.60 17.97
C ARG A 541 25.48 18.66 19.06
N LEU A 542 24.84 18.42 20.19
CA LEU A 542 24.92 19.29 21.35
C LEU A 542 26.36 19.36 21.90
N VAL A 543 27.05 18.23 21.99
CA VAL A 543 28.47 18.17 22.40
C VAL A 543 29.32 19.00 21.45
N LYS A 544 29.20 18.82 20.13
CA LYS A 544 29.91 19.64 19.13
C LYS A 544 29.61 21.12 19.30
N PHE A 545 28.33 21.48 19.51
CA PHE A 545 27.94 22.88 19.71
C PHE A 545 28.57 23.49 20.97
N ILE A 546 28.64 22.76 22.08
CA ILE A 546 29.30 23.22 23.32
C ILE A 546 30.80 23.47 23.07
N GLN A 547 31.46 22.59 22.29
CA GLN A 547 32.89 22.73 21.94
C GLN A 547 33.23 24.02 21.17
N LEU A 548 32.26 24.62 20.47
CA LEU A 548 32.46 25.89 19.78
C LEU A 548 32.69 27.07 20.73
N GLY A 549 32.50 26.89 22.05
CA GLY A 549 32.73 27.93 23.05
C GLY A 549 31.83 29.17 22.92
N LEU A 550 30.61 28.95 22.37
CA LEU A 550 29.63 30.02 22.14
C LEU A 550 28.70 30.25 23.35
N LEU A 551 28.60 29.26 24.25
CA LEU A 551 27.80 29.33 25.46
C LEU A 551 28.52 30.06 26.59
N SER A 552 27.80 30.90 27.32
CA SER A 552 28.30 31.48 28.55
C SER A 552 28.31 30.46 29.70
N LYS A 553 29.13 30.70 30.74
CA LYS A 553 29.15 29.90 31.96
C LYS A 553 27.76 29.80 32.60
N ALA A 554 27.00 30.90 32.61
CA ALA A 554 25.62 30.90 33.10
C ALA A 554 24.70 29.97 32.27
N SER A 555 24.78 30.04 30.95
CA SER A 555 24.01 29.18 30.04
C SER A 555 24.38 27.71 30.17
N LEU A 556 25.63 27.37 30.39
CA LEU A 556 26.09 26.00 30.66
C LEU A 556 25.53 25.45 31.99
N ASN A 557 25.50 26.29 33.06
CA ASN A 557 24.93 25.89 34.34
C ASN A 557 23.40 25.62 34.22
N GLU A 558 22.68 26.47 33.51
CA GLU A 558 21.25 26.25 33.26
C GLU A 558 21.00 25.01 32.41
N LEU A 559 21.80 24.78 31.37
CA LEU A 559 21.72 23.60 30.50
C LEU A 559 22.01 22.31 31.28
N LEU A 560 22.94 22.35 32.25
CA LEU A 560 23.24 21.26 33.17
C LEU A 560 22.01 20.87 34.02
N LEU A 561 21.28 21.87 34.52
CA LEU A 561 20.05 21.59 35.28
C LEU A 561 19.03 20.89 34.40
N SER A 562 18.78 21.42 33.21
CA SER A 562 17.82 20.80 32.28
C SER A 562 18.24 19.41 31.79
N SER A 563 19.53 19.15 31.58
CA SER A 563 20.00 17.80 31.20
C SER A 563 19.83 16.79 32.35
N ARG A 564 19.93 17.23 33.61
CA ARG A 564 19.66 16.40 34.80
C ARG A 564 18.17 16.13 34.98
N GLU A 565 17.30 17.12 34.76
CA GLU A 565 15.85 16.94 34.76
C GLU A 565 15.36 15.92 33.73
N LYS A 566 16.13 15.74 32.65
CA LYS A 566 15.89 14.75 31.60
C LYS A 566 16.64 13.43 31.81
N ASP A 567 17.31 13.24 32.92
CA ASP A 567 18.15 12.07 33.22
C ASP A 567 19.24 11.80 32.15
N ASN A 568 19.66 12.83 31.40
CA ASN A 568 20.70 12.70 30.39
C ASN A 568 22.10 12.81 31.05
N VAL A 569 22.57 11.65 31.53
CA VAL A 569 23.85 11.53 32.26
C VAL A 569 25.05 11.88 31.38
N SER A 570 25.02 11.50 30.09
CA SER A 570 26.12 11.74 29.16
C SER A 570 26.35 13.23 28.95
N ILE A 571 25.32 13.98 28.63
CA ILE A 571 25.36 15.42 28.42
C ILE A 571 25.69 16.14 29.73
N SER A 572 25.08 15.73 30.86
CA SER A 572 25.38 16.31 32.17
C SER A 572 26.88 16.19 32.54
N SER A 573 27.47 15.01 32.30
CA SER A 573 28.90 14.76 32.56
C SER A 573 29.78 15.62 31.68
N TYR A 574 29.44 15.74 30.40
CA TYR A 574 30.19 16.57 29.46
C TYR A 574 30.13 18.08 29.80
N ILE A 575 28.95 18.57 30.16
CA ILE A 575 28.80 19.97 30.59
C ILE A 575 29.62 20.27 31.85
N LEU A 576 29.68 19.34 32.80
CA LEU A 576 30.52 19.49 34.01
C LEU A 576 32.02 19.60 33.65
N GLU A 577 32.48 18.78 32.71
CA GLU A 577 33.87 18.85 32.23
C GLU A 577 34.18 20.20 31.57
N GLU A 578 33.27 20.72 30.76
CA GLU A 578 33.43 22.04 30.13
C GLU A 578 33.39 23.18 31.17
N LEU A 579 32.53 23.11 32.16
CA LEU A 579 32.49 24.07 33.27
C LEU A 579 33.79 24.08 34.10
N ASP A 580 34.42 22.91 34.28
CA ASP A 580 35.72 22.81 34.96
C ASP A 580 36.86 23.51 34.16
N LYS A 581 36.82 23.43 32.82
CA LYS A 581 37.75 24.21 31.95
C LYS A 581 37.59 25.71 32.14
N PHE A 582 36.35 26.20 32.28
CA PHE A 582 36.10 27.62 32.59
C PHE A 582 36.68 28.03 33.95
N ASN A 583 36.58 27.18 34.96
CA ASN A 583 37.11 27.46 36.29
C ASN A 583 38.67 27.51 36.28
N LYS A 584 39.32 26.57 35.56
CA LYS A 584 40.78 26.52 35.44
C LYS A 584 41.37 27.70 34.66
N SER A 585 40.62 28.23 33.67
CA SER A 585 41.06 29.40 32.88
C SER A 585 41.01 30.69 33.67
N THR A 586 40.17 30.80 34.72
CA THR A 586 40.03 31.99 35.58
C THR A 586 41.12 32.08 36.65
N PHE A 587 41.84 30.98 36.90
CA PHE A 587 42.97 30.93 37.88
C PHE A 587 44.35 31.09 37.24
N ARG A 588 44.45 31.38 35.94
CA ARG A 588 45.69 31.73 35.25
C ARG A 588 45.72 33.24 34.96
N LEU A 589 45.82 34.06 36.00
CA LEU A 589 46.22 35.48 35.97
C LEU A 589 47.35 35.64 36.96
#